data_0e2ef2b8fdbac036f235a694ee06c548
#
_entry.id   0e2ef2b8fdbac036f235a694ee06c548
#
_cell.length_a   1.000
_cell.length_b   1.000
_cell.length_c   1.000
_cell.angle_alpha   90.00
_cell.angle_beta   90.00
_cell.angle_gamma   90.00
#
_symmetry.space_group_name_H-M   'P 1'
#
loop_
_entity.id
_entity.type
_entity.pdbx_description
1 polymer ?
#
loop_
_entity_poly.entity_id
_entity_poly.type
_entity_poly.pdbx_seq_one_letter_code
_entity_poly.pdbx_strand_id
1 'polypeptide(L)'
;MSMTKADQYLVSDIKNILENGYKDIDPRPKYEDGTPAHTISVNHVTRKYDLSRGEFPICTLRKQAWKTGIREIFTIYQNPTNVLSEMEAMGVTWWTPWDIGDGTIGQRYGATVKRYDLVNKLIENIEKDPYGRRKIMSLWQETDLRETPGLAPCAFLTIWNVRGKYLDMCMIQRSGDMLTASGAGGINEIQYAALLIMIARATGYEAGVFTHFVANEQIYDRHIENAHELLRRAEVAAASSAKALSPASSVEASGASSADTASASDAADASDSDALPMLILHKHSKCAISDIRVEDFEMTNYTPMEPQLRFELGI
;
A
#
# COMPACT_ATOMS: atom_id res chain seq x y z
N MET A 1 11.27 17.40 -5.22
CA MET A 1 10.95 16.02 -4.76
C MET A 1 10.21 15.35 -5.90
N SER A 2 10.75 14.29 -6.49
CA SER A 2 10.10 13.57 -7.59
C SER A 2 8.89 12.79 -7.07
N MET A 3 7.76 12.82 -7.81
CA MET A 3 6.58 12.05 -7.46
C MET A 3 6.88 10.55 -7.59
N THR A 4 6.46 9.76 -6.58
CA THR A 4 6.52 8.30 -6.64
C THR A 4 5.57 7.76 -7.73
N LYS A 5 5.74 6.50 -8.10
CA LYS A 5 4.79 5.82 -8.98
C LYS A 5 3.38 5.74 -8.35
N ALA A 6 3.33 5.61 -7.02
CA ALA A 6 2.07 5.65 -6.27
C ALA A 6 1.38 7.03 -6.37
N ASP A 7 2.14 8.12 -6.26
CA ASP A 7 1.59 9.47 -6.43
C ASP A 7 1.03 9.68 -7.85
N GLN A 8 1.72 9.16 -8.87
CA GLN A 8 1.27 9.24 -10.26
C GLN A 8 -0.04 8.47 -10.47
N TYR A 9 -0.15 7.24 -9.94
CA TYR A 9 -1.39 6.48 -9.96
C TYR A 9 -2.50 7.19 -9.19
N LEU A 10 -2.22 7.70 -7.97
CA LEU A 10 -3.21 8.42 -7.16
C LEU A 10 -3.82 9.60 -7.91
N VAL A 11 -2.99 10.42 -8.55
CA VAL A 11 -3.44 11.56 -9.37
C VAL A 11 -4.28 11.12 -10.55
N SER A 12 -3.84 10.08 -11.27
CA SER A 12 -4.57 9.53 -12.42
C SER A 12 -5.93 8.98 -12.00
N ASP A 13 -5.99 8.23 -10.92
CA ASP A 13 -7.19 7.58 -10.43
C ASP A 13 -8.19 8.61 -9.88
N ILE A 14 -7.74 9.63 -9.13
CA ILE A 14 -8.59 10.76 -8.70
C ILE A 14 -9.23 11.44 -9.90
N LYS A 15 -8.44 11.82 -10.91
CA LYS A 15 -8.96 12.46 -12.12
C LYS A 15 -10.00 11.59 -12.82
N ASN A 16 -9.67 10.30 -13.00
CA ASN A 16 -10.58 9.36 -13.65
C ASN A 16 -11.91 9.21 -12.90
N ILE A 17 -11.88 9.13 -11.55
CA ILE A 17 -13.10 9.03 -10.74
C ILE A 17 -13.92 10.31 -10.85
N LEU A 18 -13.30 11.49 -10.74
CA LEU A 18 -14.02 12.76 -10.78
C LEU A 18 -14.60 13.07 -12.16
N GLU A 19 -13.92 12.68 -13.24
CA GLU A 19 -14.32 12.97 -14.62
C GLU A 19 -15.27 11.92 -15.21
N ASN A 20 -15.03 10.63 -14.92
CA ASN A 20 -15.70 9.50 -15.57
C ASN A 20 -16.49 8.61 -14.62
N GLY A 21 -16.42 8.87 -13.31
CA GLY A 21 -17.10 8.07 -12.31
C GLY A 21 -18.61 8.25 -12.32
N TYR A 22 -19.30 7.24 -11.84
CA TYR A 22 -20.76 7.29 -11.64
C TYR A 22 -21.10 7.40 -10.16
N LYS A 23 -22.15 8.15 -9.85
CA LYS A 23 -22.69 8.29 -8.49
C LYS A 23 -23.54 7.07 -8.14
N ASP A 24 -23.43 6.60 -6.91
CA ASP A 24 -24.36 5.61 -6.39
C ASP A 24 -25.78 6.19 -6.22
N ILE A 25 -26.77 5.30 -6.14
CA ILE A 25 -28.19 5.69 -5.99
C ILE A 25 -28.65 5.51 -4.55
N ASP A 26 -28.25 4.40 -3.90
CA ASP A 26 -28.70 4.01 -2.58
C ASP A 26 -27.54 3.39 -1.78
N PRO A 27 -26.67 4.22 -1.19
CA PRO A 27 -25.49 3.73 -0.49
C PRO A 27 -25.87 3.03 0.82
N ARG A 28 -25.33 1.84 1.05
CA ARG A 28 -25.45 1.14 2.33
C ARG A 28 -24.74 1.86 3.47
N PRO A 29 -23.50 2.39 3.26
CA PRO A 29 -22.76 3.07 4.34
C PRO A 29 -23.42 4.39 4.75
N LYS A 30 -23.21 4.76 6.00
CA LYS A 30 -23.63 6.05 6.56
C LYS A 30 -22.45 6.71 7.25
N TYR A 31 -22.48 8.03 7.31
CA TYR A 31 -21.60 8.79 8.18
C TYR A 31 -22.06 8.69 9.64
N GLU A 32 -21.21 9.13 10.58
CA GLU A 32 -21.49 9.12 12.02
C GLU A 32 -22.79 9.89 12.37
N ASP A 33 -23.12 10.93 11.61
CA ASP A 33 -24.36 11.71 11.77
C ASP A 33 -25.61 11.01 11.20
N GLY A 34 -25.47 9.80 10.68
CA GLY A 34 -26.56 8.99 10.11
C GLY A 34 -26.93 9.34 8.67
N THR A 35 -26.30 10.34 8.04
CA THR A 35 -26.54 10.67 6.62
C THR A 35 -25.95 9.59 5.70
N PRO A 36 -26.59 9.32 4.54
CA PRO A 36 -26.03 8.39 3.54
C PRO A 36 -24.64 8.83 3.07
N ALA A 37 -23.68 7.92 3.08
CA ALA A 37 -22.33 8.17 2.59
C ALA A 37 -22.25 7.85 1.09
N HIS A 38 -22.61 8.84 0.25
CA HIS A 38 -22.59 8.70 -1.20
C HIS A 38 -21.18 8.64 -1.76
N THR A 39 -21.03 7.95 -2.88
CA THR A 39 -19.74 7.79 -3.57
C THR A 39 -19.83 8.10 -5.06
N ILE A 40 -18.69 8.49 -5.63
CA ILE A 40 -18.42 8.47 -7.05
C ILE A 40 -17.39 7.36 -7.28
N SER A 41 -17.64 6.46 -8.22
CA SER A 41 -16.78 5.29 -8.42
C SER A 41 -16.48 4.97 -9.87
N VAL A 42 -15.36 4.28 -10.07
CA VAL A 42 -14.98 3.61 -11.33
C VAL A 42 -14.70 2.14 -11.05
N ASN A 43 -14.78 1.32 -12.09
CA ASN A 43 -14.54 -0.11 -11.98
C ASN A 43 -13.19 -0.51 -12.57
N HIS A 44 -12.64 -1.61 -12.03
CA HIS A 44 -11.52 -2.38 -12.59
C HIS A 44 -10.22 -1.57 -12.71
N VAL A 45 -9.83 -0.91 -11.63
CA VAL A 45 -8.53 -0.22 -11.54
C VAL A 45 -7.42 -1.24 -11.27
N THR A 46 -6.29 -1.08 -11.96
CA THR A 46 -5.12 -1.94 -11.78
C THR A 46 -3.86 -1.11 -11.62
N ARG A 47 -3.12 -1.36 -10.55
CA ARG A 47 -1.83 -0.73 -10.28
C ARG A 47 -0.75 -1.79 -10.14
N LYS A 48 0.45 -1.50 -10.61
CA LYS A 48 1.56 -2.46 -10.63
C LYS A 48 2.86 -1.78 -10.19
N TYR A 49 3.53 -2.38 -9.21
CA TYR A 49 4.77 -1.89 -8.64
C TYR A 49 5.84 -2.98 -8.69
N ASP A 50 7.01 -2.65 -9.19
CA ASP A 50 8.17 -3.57 -9.16
C ASP A 50 9.04 -3.24 -7.95
N LEU A 51 8.83 -3.97 -6.84
CA LEU A 51 9.58 -3.74 -5.59
C LEU A 51 11.07 -4.01 -5.77
N SER A 52 11.45 -4.88 -6.71
CA SER A 52 12.86 -5.18 -7.02
C SER A 52 13.59 -4.00 -7.68
N ARG A 53 12.83 -3.00 -8.15
CA ARG A 53 13.34 -1.75 -8.73
C ARG A 53 13.14 -0.54 -7.83
N GLY A 54 12.75 -0.75 -6.56
CA GLY A 54 12.51 0.34 -5.61
C GLY A 54 11.16 1.03 -5.79
N GLU A 55 10.22 0.46 -6.55
CA GLU A 55 8.87 1.02 -6.70
C GLU A 55 8.00 0.61 -5.51
N PHE A 56 8.31 1.10 -4.29
CA PHE A 56 7.47 0.81 -3.13
C PHE A 56 6.18 1.63 -3.17
N PRO A 57 4.99 1.02 -2.97
CA PRO A 57 3.71 1.70 -3.07
C PRO A 57 3.40 2.53 -1.82
N ILE A 58 3.95 3.74 -1.76
CA ILE A 58 3.66 4.72 -0.71
C ILE A 58 3.44 6.10 -1.31
N CYS A 59 2.32 6.74 -0.92
CA CYS A 59 1.99 8.10 -1.32
C CYS A 59 2.81 9.12 -0.52
N THR A 60 3.39 10.11 -1.19
CA THR A 60 4.09 11.24 -0.56
C THR A 60 3.26 12.51 -0.50
N LEU A 61 2.14 12.60 -1.23
CA LEU A 61 1.25 13.76 -1.22
C LEU A 61 0.49 13.93 0.10
N ARG A 62 0.48 12.89 0.94
CA ARG A 62 0.00 12.91 2.32
C ARG A 62 0.70 11.83 3.14
N LYS A 63 0.76 12.04 4.45
CA LYS A 63 1.38 11.08 5.37
C LYS A 63 0.56 9.79 5.47
N GLN A 64 1.24 8.64 5.46
CA GLN A 64 0.67 7.32 5.66
C GLN A 64 1.11 6.73 7.01
N ALA A 65 0.18 6.10 7.73
CA ALA A 65 0.46 5.40 8.99
C ALA A 65 1.06 4.00 8.74
N TRP A 66 2.15 3.93 7.97
CA TRP A 66 2.72 2.69 7.44
C TRP A 66 3.09 1.66 8.53
N LYS A 67 3.61 2.10 9.69
CA LYS A 67 3.92 1.18 10.80
C LYS A 67 2.66 0.52 11.35
N THR A 68 1.57 1.28 11.52
CA THR A 68 0.28 0.73 11.94
C THR A 68 -0.28 -0.23 10.89
N GLY A 69 -0.12 0.11 9.59
CA GLY A 69 -0.47 -0.82 8.50
C GLY A 69 0.28 -2.14 8.58
N ILE A 70 1.59 -2.13 8.87
CA ILE A 70 2.38 -3.37 9.06
C ILE A 70 1.91 -4.14 10.30
N ARG A 71 1.62 -3.46 11.42
CA ARG A 71 1.07 -4.12 12.62
C ARG A 71 -0.26 -4.82 12.34
N GLU A 72 -1.11 -4.21 11.53
CA GLU A 72 -2.36 -4.85 11.11
C GLU A 72 -2.11 -6.10 10.26
N ILE A 73 -1.16 -6.08 9.33
CA ILE A 73 -0.75 -7.30 8.59
C ILE A 73 -0.28 -8.40 9.55
N PHE A 74 0.38 -8.06 10.64
CA PHE A 74 0.74 -9.05 11.67
C PHE A 74 -0.50 -9.64 12.34
N THR A 75 -1.53 -8.84 12.66
CA THR A 75 -2.78 -9.35 13.25
C THR A 75 -3.62 -10.16 12.28
N ILE A 76 -3.42 -10.01 10.98
CA ILE A 76 -4.14 -10.77 9.97
C ILE A 76 -3.40 -12.06 9.58
N TYR A 77 -2.07 -12.00 9.34
CA TYR A 77 -1.33 -13.08 8.68
C TYR A 77 -0.21 -13.71 9.54
N GLN A 78 0.46 -12.94 10.41
CA GLN A 78 1.60 -13.45 11.18
C GLN A 78 1.18 -14.05 12.52
N ASN A 79 0.39 -13.32 13.29
CA ASN A 79 -0.22 -13.73 14.55
C ASN A 79 -1.74 -13.54 14.46
N PRO A 80 -2.43 -14.42 13.70
CA PRO A 80 -3.78 -14.16 13.26
C PRO A 80 -4.79 -14.11 14.42
N THR A 81 -5.50 -12.96 14.52
CA THR A 81 -6.55 -12.72 15.51
C THR A 81 -7.70 -11.90 14.92
N ASN A 82 -8.87 -12.00 15.52
CA ASN A 82 -10.04 -11.17 15.28
C ASN A 82 -10.49 -10.44 16.56
N VAL A 83 -9.72 -10.56 17.65
CA VAL A 83 -10.04 -10.00 18.96
C VAL A 83 -9.54 -8.55 19.02
N LEU A 84 -10.43 -7.61 19.26
CA LEU A 84 -10.13 -6.17 19.25
C LEU A 84 -9.06 -5.78 20.28
N SER A 85 -9.13 -6.32 21.49
CA SER A 85 -8.14 -6.01 22.53
C SER A 85 -6.71 -6.50 22.18
N GLU A 86 -6.60 -7.60 21.43
CA GLU A 86 -5.30 -8.08 20.93
C GLU A 86 -4.77 -7.17 19.81
N MET A 87 -5.64 -6.72 18.92
CA MET A 87 -5.28 -5.74 17.87
C MET A 87 -4.85 -4.41 18.49
N GLU A 88 -5.58 -3.91 19.48
CA GLU A 88 -5.26 -2.68 20.22
C GLU A 88 -3.92 -2.79 20.95
N ALA A 89 -3.64 -3.92 21.59
CA ALA A 89 -2.36 -4.18 22.24
C ALA A 89 -1.18 -4.13 21.25
N MET A 90 -1.42 -4.42 19.96
CA MET A 90 -0.45 -4.25 18.89
C MET A 90 -0.44 -2.84 18.29
N GLY A 91 -1.27 -1.91 18.80
CA GLY A 91 -1.37 -0.53 18.31
C GLY A 91 -2.22 -0.38 17.05
N VAL A 92 -3.18 -1.29 16.80
CA VAL A 92 -4.15 -1.24 15.71
C VAL A 92 -5.52 -0.95 16.30
N THR A 93 -5.92 0.32 16.29
CA THR A 93 -7.14 0.80 16.99
C THR A 93 -8.31 1.09 16.04
N TRP A 94 -8.08 1.10 14.74
CA TRP A 94 -9.09 1.50 13.76
C TRP A 94 -10.17 0.46 13.48
N TRP A 95 -10.09 -0.76 14.07
CA TRP A 95 -11.10 -1.81 13.91
C TRP A 95 -12.29 -1.70 14.91
N THR A 96 -12.18 -0.88 15.95
CA THR A 96 -13.21 -0.70 16.97
C THR A 96 -14.63 -0.43 16.41
N PRO A 97 -14.83 0.36 15.34
CA PRO A 97 -16.16 0.58 14.76
C PRO A 97 -16.82 -0.68 14.15
N TRP A 98 -16.06 -1.76 13.94
CA TRP A 98 -16.56 -3.02 13.39
C TRP A 98 -16.72 -4.13 14.42
N ASP A 99 -16.74 -3.77 15.73
CA ASP A 99 -17.11 -4.72 16.80
C ASP A 99 -18.51 -5.28 16.53
N ILE A 100 -18.63 -6.61 16.51
CA ILE A 100 -19.92 -7.27 16.34
C ILE A 100 -20.69 -7.41 17.66
N GLY A 101 -20.17 -6.80 18.76
CA GLY A 101 -20.79 -6.78 20.09
C GLY A 101 -20.25 -7.83 21.07
N ASP A 102 -19.21 -8.54 20.69
CA ASP A 102 -18.55 -9.56 21.53
C ASP A 102 -17.03 -9.29 21.72
N GLY A 103 -16.57 -8.10 21.35
CA GLY A 103 -15.15 -7.71 21.41
C GLY A 103 -14.32 -8.25 20.23
N THR A 104 -14.98 -8.71 19.16
CA THR A 104 -14.33 -9.20 17.95
C THR A 104 -14.89 -8.56 16.69
N ILE A 105 -14.20 -8.73 15.57
CA ILE A 105 -14.70 -8.37 14.22
C ILE A 105 -15.41 -9.54 13.53
N GLY A 106 -15.80 -10.55 14.28
CA GLY A 106 -16.40 -11.79 13.78
C GLY A 106 -15.40 -12.75 13.13
N GLN A 107 -15.90 -13.81 12.50
CA GLN A 107 -15.06 -14.79 11.81
C GLN A 107 -14.55 -14.21 10.48
N ARG A 108 -13.62 -13.27 10.58
CA ARG A 108 -13.08 -12.46 9.48
C ARG A 108 -11.56 -12.30 9.59
N TYR A 109 -10.92 -11.98 8.49
CA TYR A 109 -9.49 -11.63 8.41
C TYR A 109 -8.59 -12.63 9.15
N GLY A 110 -7.98 -12.24 10.28
CA GLY A 110 -7.10 -13.10 11.05
C GLY A 110 -7.75 -14.41 11.50
N ALA A 111 -9.01 -14.38 11.92
CA ALA A 111 -9.73 -15.62 12.28
C ALA A 111 -9.86 -16.59 11.10
N THR A 112 -10.12 -16.09 9.89
CA THR A 112 -10.13 -16.89 8.66
C THR A 112 -8.74 -17.43 8.32
N VAL A 113 -7.71 -16.60 8.41
CA VAL A 113 -6.32 -17.02 8.17
C VAL A 113 -5.93 -18.17 9.11
N LYS A 114 -6.25 -18.03 10.40
CA LYS A 114 -5.99 -19.04 11.44
C LYS A 114 -6.76 -20.33 11.19
N ARG A 115 -8.09 -20.24 10.93
CA ARG A 115 -8.97 -21.39 10.73
C ARG A 115 -8.52 -22.27 9.57
N TYR A 116 -8.12 -21.66 8.47
CA TYR A 116 -7.75 -22.37 7.24
C TYR A 116 -6.24 -22.57 7.08
N ASP A 117 -5.45 -22.10 8.04
CA ASP A 117 -3.97 -22.18 8.03
C ASP A 117 -3.36 -21.64 6.72
N LEU A 118 -3.83 -20.47 6.30
CA LEU A 118 -3.56 -19.97 4.95
C LEU A 118 -2.09 -19.66 4.72
N VAL A 119 -1.41 -19.08 5.71
CA VAL A 119 0.00 -18.65 5.57
C VAL A 119 0.94 -19.85 5.51
N ASN A 120 0.80 -20.82 6.40
CA ASN A 120 1.66 -22.01 6.39
C ASN A 120 1.47 -22.82 5.11
N LYS A 121 0.22 -23.01 4.66
CA LYS A 121 -0.07 -23.64 3.37
C LYS A 121 0.53 -22.90 2.18
N LEU A 122 0.52 -21.56 2.20
CA LEU A 122 1.16 -20.77 1.14
C LEU A 122 2.68 -21.00 1.14
N ILE A 123 3.33 -20.88 2.31
CA ILE A 123 4.79 -21.09 2.45
C ILE A 123 5.16 -22.49 1.98
N GLU A 124 4.46 -23.51 2.46
CA GLU A 124 4.66 -24.91 2.03
C GLU A 124 4.52 -25.10 0.52
N ASN A 125 3.51 -24.46 -0.10
CA ASN A 125 3.32 -24.53 -1.54
C ASN A 125 4.43 -23.80 -2.33
N ILE A 126 4.96 -22.69 -1.79
CA ILE A 126 6.08 -21.99 -2.40
C ILE A 126 7.36 -22.86 -2.36
N GLU A 127 7.59 -23.57 -1.24
CA GLU A 127 8.77 -24.41 -1.04
C GLU A 127 8.71 -25.70 -1.84
N LYS A 128 7.56 -26.42 -1.82
CA LYS A 128 7.40 -27.74 -2.46
C LYS A 128 7.16 -27.66 -3.96
N ASP A 129 6.42 -26.65 -4.43
CA ASP A 129 6.07 -26.45 -5.84
C ASP A 129 6.23 -24.99 -6.25
N PRO A 130 7.47 -24.47 -6.32
CA PRO A 130 7.72 -23.06 -6.57
C PRO A 130 7.10 -22.54 -7.87
N TYR A 131 7.03 -23.34 -8.91
CA TYR A 131 6.49 -22.94 -10.22
C TYR A 131 5.02 -23.33 -10.43
N GLY A 132 4.38 -23.97 -9.47
CA GLY A 132 2.94 -24.28 -9.50
C GLY A 132 2.11 -23.00 -9.47
N ARG A 133 0.93 -23.06 -10.05
CA ARG A 133 0.01 -21.92 -10.23
C ARG A 133 -1.16 -21.92 -9.26
N ARG A 134 -1.05 -22.67 -8.13
CA ARG A 134 -2.13 -22.86 -7.13
C ARG A 134 -1.82 -22.21 -5.79
N LYS A 135 -0.99 -21.15 -5.79
CA LYS A 135 -0.62 -20.38 -4.61
C LYS A 135 -1.60 -19.25 -4.40
N ILE A 136 -2.65 -19.53 -3.65
CA ILE A 136 -3.78 -18.61 -3.43
C ILE A 136 -4.08 -18.57 -1.94
N MET A 137 -4.24 -17.35 -1.38
CA MET A 137 -4.89 -17.15 -0.09
C MET A 137 -6.19 -16.39 -0.31
N SER A 138 -7.31 -16.95 0.17
CA SER A 138 -8.63 -16.32 0.09
C SER A 138 -9.17 -16.08 1.49
N LEU A 139 -9.46 -14.82 1.80
CA LEU A 139 -10.18 -14.42 3.01
C LEU A 139 -11.71 -14.50 2.81
N TRP A 140 -12.16 -14.70 1.56
CA TRP A 140 -13.58 -14.86 1.24
C TRP A 140 -13.96 -16.33 1.37
N GLN A 141 -14.55 -16.67 2.51
CA GLN A 141 -15.00 -18.02 2.83
C GLN A 141 -16.49 -17.96 3.15
N GLU A 142 -17.32 -18.57 2.31
CA GLU A 142 -18.78 -18.53 2.46
C GLU A 142 -19.28 -19.04 3.83
N THR A 143 -18.59 -20.04 4.39
CA THR A 143 -18.89 -20.54 5.74
C THR A 143 -18.67 -19.46 6.78
N ASP A 144 -17.51 -18.81 6.76
CA ASP A 144 -17.16 -17.74 7.72
C ASP A 144 -18.11 -16.55 7.59
N LEU A 145 -18.45 -16.18 6.34
CA LEU A 145 -19.36 -15.06 6.06
C LEU A 145 -20.78 -15.29 6.58
N ARG A 146 -21.22 -16.55 6.68
CA ARG A 146 -22.54 -16.92 7.22
C ARG A 146 -22.53 -17.13 8.73
N GLU A 147 -21.39 -17.52 9.31
CA GLU A 147 -21.28 -17.90 10.71
C GLU A 147 -21.47 -16.70 11.65
N THR A 148 -20.86 -15.56 11.31
CA THR A 148 -20.96 -14.33 12.11
C THR A 148 -21.29 -13.13 11.24
N PRO A 149 -21.93 -12.09 11.79
CA PRO A 149 -21.96 -10.78 11.15
C PRO A 149 -20.54 -10.20 11.08
N GLY A 150 -20.40 -9.00 10.55
CA GLY A 150 -19.12 -8.27 10.46
C GLY A 150 -18.77 -7.83 9.04
N LEU A 151 -17.74 -7.04 8.94
CA LEU A 151 -17.28 -6.50 7.66
C LEU A 151 -16.71 -7.60 6.77
N ALA A 152 -17.34 -7.85 5.62
CA ALA A 152 -16.79 -8.78 4.62
C ALA A 152 -15.45 -8.22 4.08
N PRO A 153 -14.42 -9.08 3.92
CA PRO A 153 -13.09 -8.66 3.50
C PRO A 153 -13.10 -7.86 2.20
N CYS A 154 -12.47 -6.67 2.19
CA CYS A 154 -12.32 -5.85 0.99
C CYS A 154 -11.16 -6.34 0.13
N ALA A 155 -9.95 -6.38 0.66
CA ALA A 155 -8.80 -7.07 0.07
C ALA A 155 -8.92 -8.55 0.43
N PHE A 156 -9.53 -9.34 -0.43
CA PHE A 156 -10.00 -10.67 -0.06
C PHE A 156 -9.23 -11.83 -0.67
N LEU A 157 -8.41 -11.57 -1.70
CA LEU A 157 -7.73 -12.64 -2.45
C LEU A 157 -6.31 -12.20 -2.81
N THR A 158 -5.34 -13.09 -2.56
CA THR A 158 -3.98 -12.93 -3.08
C THR A 158 -3.56 -14.15 -3.89
N ILE A 159 -2.87 -13.90 -5.02
CA ILE A 159 -2.35 -14.91 -5.93
C ILE A 159 -0.84 -14.69 -6.05
N TRP A 160 -0.06 -15.78 -5.88
CA TRP A 160 1.39 -15.72 -5.77
C TRP A 160 2.08 -16.55 -6.84
N ASN A 161 3.18 -16.02 -7.37
CA ASN A 161 3.97 -16.68 -8.40
C ASN A 161 5.46 -16.48 -8.16
N VAL A 162 6.25 -17.54 -8.37
CA VAL A 162 7.72 -17.46 -8.39
C VAL A 162 8.17 -17.19 -9.82
N ARG A 163 9.07 -16.22 -9.97
CA ARG A 163 9.69 -15.84 -11.23
C ARG A 163 11.21 -15.70 -11.05
N GLY A 164 11.95 -16.77 -11.32
CA GLY A 164 13.38 -16.83 -11.04
C GLY A 164 13.67 -16.69 -9.55
N LYS A 165 14.42 -15.66 -9.15
CA LYS A 165 14.68 -15.36 -7.74
C LYS A 165 13.61 -14.51 -7.05
N TYR A 166 12.58 -14.09 -7.77
CA TYR A 166 11.56 -13.20 -7.27
C TYR A 166 10.27 -13.93 -6.93
N LEU A 167 9.60 -13.47 -5.88
CA LEU A 167 8.21 -13.80 -5.56
C LEU A 167 7.34 -12.59 -5.94
N ASP A 168 6.38 -12.82 -6.82
CA ASP A 168 5.40 -11.83 -7.27
C ASP A 168 4.05 -12.09 -6.58
N MET A 169 3.24 -11.03 -6.36
CA MET A 169 1.90 -11.15 -5.79
C MET A 169 0.90 -10.26 -6.51
N CYS A 170 -0.30 -10.78 -6.75
CA CYS A 170 -1.48 -10.01 -7.11
C CYS A 170 -2.46 -10.00 -5.95
N MET A 171 -2.86 -8.82 -5.49
CA MET A 171 -3.95 -8.60 -4.54
C MET A 171 -5.21 -8.20 -5.28
N ILE A 172 -6.33 -8.85 -4.97
CA ILE A 172 -7.65 -8.52 -5.52
C ILE A 172 -8.51 -7.95 -4.39
N GLN A 173 -9.02 -6.76 -4.62
CA GLN A 173 -9.89 -6.01 -3.71
C GLN A 173 -11.24 -5.74 -4.38
N ARG A 174 -12.34 -6.11 -3.71
CA ARG A 174 -13.70 -5.95 -4.27
C ARG A 174 -14.22 -4.52 -4.21
N SER A 175 -13.77 -3.75 -3.21
CA SER A 175 -14.23 -2.39 -2.95
C SER A 175 -13.10 -1.60 -2.30
N GLY A 176 -12.82 -0.42 -2.80
CA GLY A 176 -11.74 0.43 -2.34
C GLY A 176 -12.19 1.85 -2.06
N ASP A 177 -12.22 2.26 -0.77
CA ASP A 177 -12.26 3.67 -0.39
C ASP A 177 -10.88 4.28 -0.70
N MET A 178 -10.83 5.00 -1.80
CA MET A 178 -9.58 5.48 -2.38
C MET A 178 -8.81 6.41 -1.44
N LEU A 179 -9.50 7.31 -0.76
CA LEU A 179 -8.82 8.37 0.00
C LEU A 179 -8.54 7.98 1.44
N THR A 180 -9.16 6.94 1.99
CA THR A 180 -8.83 6.47 3.34
C THR A 180 -7.79 5.36 3.36
N ALA A 181 -8.00 4.27 2.60
CA ALA A 181 -7.17 3.08 2.74
C ALA A 181 -6.66 2.47 1.42
N SER A 182 -7.46 2.52 0.34
CA SER A 182 -7.28 1.62 -0.81
C SER A 182 -6.69 2.27 -2.06
N GLY A 183 -6.58 3.60 -2.09
CA GLY A 183 -5.96 4.30 -3.21
C GLY A 183 -4.47 4.04 -3.33
N ALA A 184 -3.92 4.46 -4.45
CA ALA A 184 -2.50 4.27 -4.74
C ALA A 184 -1.60 4.82 -3.65
N GLY A 185 -0.68 3.99 -3.17
CA GLY A 185 0.21 4.32 -2.06
C GLY A 185 -0.49 4.48 -0.70
N GLY A 186 -1.76 4.05 -0.59
CA GLY A 186 -2.52 4.00 0.66
C GLY A 186 -2.18 2.79 1.51
N ILE A 187 -2.87 2.70 2.65
CA ILE A 187 -2.56 1.68 3.68
C ILE A 187 -2.63 0.25 3.13
N ASN A 188 -3.65 -0.08 2.32
CA ASN A 188 -3.78 -1.46 1.82
C ASN A 188 -2.61 -1.84 0.89
N GLU A 189 -2.13 -0.95 0.04
CA GLU A 189 -0.97 -1.26 -0.82
C GLU A 189 0.32 -1.41 -0.01
N ILE A 190 0.55 -0.55 0.98
CA ILE A 190 1.68 -0.65 1.91
C ILE A 190 1.65 -1.99 2.66
N GLN A 191 0.50 -2.37 3.18
CA GLN A 191 0.25 -3.61 3.91
C GLN A 191 0.62 -4.84 3.08
N TYR A 192 0.07 -4.94 1.89
CA TYR A 192 0.26 -6.12 1.06
C TYR A 192 1.64 -6.15 0.39
N ALA A 193 2.25 -5.00 0.10
CA ALA A 193 3.66 -4.95 -0.29
C ALA A 193 4.58 -5.41 0.86
N ALA A 194 4.29 -5.02 2.10
CA ALA A 194 5.02 -5.53 3.27
C ALA A 194 4.82 -7.05 3.45
N LEU A 195 3.59 -7.56 3.27
CA LEU A 195 3.33 -9.01 3.29
C LEU A 195 4.14 -9.75 2.21
N LEU A 196 4.23 -9.19 0.99
CA LEU A 196 5.06 -9.75 -0.07
C LEU A 196 6.54 -9.83 0.35
N ILE A 197 7.07 -8.75 0.94
CA ILE A 197 8.44 -8.70 1.46
C ILE A 197 8.66 -9.76 2.54
N MET A 198 7.70 -9.93 3.47
CA MET A 198 7.78 -10.91 4.57
C MET A 198 7.80 -12.36 4.04
N ILE A 199 6.86 -12.71 3.18
CA ILE A 199 6.76 -14.07 2.62
C ILE A 199 7.96 -14.38 1.73
N ALA A 200 8.39 -13.43 0.88
CA ALA A 200 9.59 -13.59 0.07
C ALA A 200 10.82 -13.87 0.97
N ARG A 201 11.00 -13.07 2.04
CA ARG A 201 12.10 -13.25 2.99
C ARG A 201 12.05 -14.61 3.69
N ALA A 202 10.87 -15.03 4.15
CA ALA A 202 10.68 -16.32 4.83
C ALA A 202 10.96 -17.52 3.91
N THR A 203 10.62 -17.41 2.62
CA THR A 203 10.79 -18.49 1.63
C THR A 203 12.10 -18.43 0.86
N GLY A 204 12.95 -17.42 1.13
CA GLY A 204 14.27 -17.29 0.50
C GLY A 204 14.27 -16.63 -0.88
N TYR A 205 13.16 -15.99 -1.26
CA TYR A 205 13.04 -15.19 -2.46
C TYR A 205 13.27 -13.70 -2.19
N GLU A 206 13.41 -12.93 -3.27
CA GLU A 206 13.35 -11.47 -3.24
C GLU A 206 11.92 -11.02 -3.59
N ALA A 207 11.44 -9.92 -2.99
CA ALA A 207 10.17 -9.34 -3.37
C ALA A 207 10.24 -8.80 -4.81
N GLY A 208 9.33 -9.27 -5.66
CA GLY A 208 9.24 -8.91 -7.07
C GLY A 208 8.12 -7.91 -7.34
N VAL A 209 7.20 -8.28 -8.21
CA VAL A 209 6.10 -7.40 -8.62
C VAL A 209 4.90 -7.57 -7.69
N PHE A 210 4.43 -6.45 -7.16
CA PHE A 210 3.13 -6.31 -6.50
C PHE A 210 2.12 -5.73 -7.49
N THR A 211 1.00 -6.41 -7.70
CA THR A 211 -0.12 -5.94 -8.50
C THR A 211 -1.34 -5.81 -7.61
N HIS A 212 -2.00 -4.65 -7.65
CA HIS A 212 -3.26 -4.39 -6.96
C HIS A 212 -4.38 -4.22 -7.99
N PHE A 213 -5.40 -5.07 -7.92
CA PHE A 213 -6.64 -4.95 -8.69
C PHE A 213 -7.78 -4.56 -7.78
N VAL A 214 -8.47 -3.47 -8.09
CA VAL A 214 -9.65 -2.97 -7.36
C VAL A 214 -10.87 -3.06 -8.29
N ALA A 215 -11.86 -3.87 -7.90
CA ALA A 215 -13.04 -4.08 -8.72
C ALA A 215 -13.96 -2.84 -8.76
N ASN A 216 -14.14 -2.17 -7.63
CA ASN A 216 -14.84 -0.89 -7.53
C ASN A 216 -14.02 0.05 -6.65
N GLU A 217 -13.55 1.15 -7.21
CA GLU A 217 -12.79 2.18 -6.49
C GLU A 217 -13.60 3.45 -6.42
N GLN A 218 -13.77 3.99 -5.21
CA GLN A 218 -14.67 5.10 -4.95
C GLN A 218 -14.04 6.22 -4.13
N ILE A 219 -14.57 7.44 -4.36
CA ILE A 219 -14.37 8.63 -3.52
C ILE A 219 -15.71 8.98 -2.89
N TYR A 220 -15.76 9.09 -1.56
CA TYR A 220 -16.94 9.55 -0.84
C TYR A 220 -17.20 11.04 -1.11
N ASP A 221 -18.46 11.43 -1.10
CA ASP A 221 -18.88 12.81 -1.38
C ASP A 221 -18.23 13.84 -0.45
N ARG A 222 -18.06 13.53 0.85
CA ARG A 222 -17.33 14.38 1.82
C ARG A 222 -15.81 14.39 1.63
N HIS A 223 -15.28 13.56 0.73
CA HIS A 223 -13.84 13.52 0.43
C HIS A 223 -13.45 14.28 -0.85
N ILE A 224 -14.40 14.83 -1.59
CA ILE A 224 -14.14 15.48 -2.89
C ILE A 224 -13.18 16.67 -2.74
N GLU A 225 -13.37 17.50 -1.72
CA GLU A 225 -12.44 18.63 -1.45
C GLU A 225 -11.00 18.14 -1.17
N ASN A 226 -10.86 17.03 -0.43
CA ASN A 226 -9.57 16.42 -0.18
C ASN A 226 -8.95 15.83 -1.46
N ALA A 227 -9.78 15.30 -2.38
CA ALA A 227 -9.32 14.85 -3.69
C ALA A 227 -8.72 16.01 -4.50
N HIS A 228 -9.40 17.16 -4.55
CA HIS A 228 -8.89 18.38 -5.21
C HIS A 228 -7.60 18.89 -4.54
N GLU A 229 -7.52 18.85 -3.21
CA GLU A 229 -6.28 19.23 -2.50
C GLU A 229 -5.11 18.31 -2.86
N LEU A 230 -5.33 17.01 -2.99
CA LEU A 230 -4.28 16.08 -3.43
C LEU A 230 -3.81 16.37 -4.87
N LEU A 231 -4.73 16.70 -5.78
CA LEU A 231 -4.36 17.13 -7.13
C LEU A 231 -3.51 18.41 -7.11
N ARG A 232 -3.90 19.40 -6.30
CA ARG A 232 -3.13 20.64 -6.12
C ARG A 232 -1.72 20.37 -5.56
N ARG A 233 -1.59 19.48 -4.59
CA ARG A 233 -0.29 19.08 -4.03
C ARG A 233 0.60 18.43 -5.09
N ALA A 234 0.03 17.61 -5.94
CA ALA A 234 0.76 16.97 -7.04
C ALA A 234 1.29 17.99 -8.05
N GLU A 235 0.51 19.04 -8.37
CA GLU A 235 0.95 20.15 -9.23
C GLU A 235 2.15 20.90 -8.61
N VAL A 236 2.10 21.18 -7.31
CA VAL A 236 3.20 21.80 -6.58
C VAL A 236 4.47 20.94 -6.59
N ALA A 237 4.30 19.60 -6.36
CA ALA A 237 5.41 18.66 -6.41
C ALA A 237 6.07 18.62 -7.79
N ALA A 238 5.25 18.56 -8.86
CA ALA A 238 5.73 18.56 -10.24
C ALA A 238 6.47 19.83 -10.61
N ALA A 239 5.94 21.01 -10.22
CA ALA A 239 6.58 22.31 -10.47
C ALA A 239 7.93 22.42 -9.74
N SER A 240 8.02 21.92 -8.52
CA SER A 240 9.27 21.92 -7.74
C SER A 240 10.34 21.03 -8.38
N SER A 241 9.96 19.89 -8.91
CA SER A 241 10.87 18.97 -9.61
C SER A 241 11.37 19.56 -10.93
N ALA A 242 10.50 20.22 -11.70
CA ALA A 242 10.88 20.89 -12.96
C ALA A 242 11.89 22.05 -12.71
N LYS A 243 11.70 22.80 -11.62
CA LYS A 243 12.62 23.89 -11.25
C LYS A 243 14.00 23.38 -10.82
N ALA A 244 14.07 22.23 -10.18
CA ALA A 244 15.34 21.60 -9.78
C ALA A 244 16.14 21.05 -10.97
N LEU A 245 15.47 20.72 -12.09
CA LEU A 245 16.08 20.20 -13.32
C LEU A 245 16.48 21.30 -14.31
N SER A 246 16.11 22.57 -14.09
CA SER A 246 16.53 23.68 -14.94
C SER A 246 17.96 24.07 -14.61
N PRO A 247 18.94 24.01 -15.58
CA PRO A 247 20.30 24.43 -15.32
C PRO A 247 20.30 25.93 -14.96
N ALA A 248 21.02 26.27 -13.89
CA ALA A 248 21.29 27.66 -13.54
C ALA A 248 21.84 28.37 -14.79
N SER A 249 21.19 29.47 -15.20
CA SER A 249 21.57 30.25 -16.36
C SER A 249 23.07 30.55 -16.33
N SER A 250 23.75 30.19 -17.43
CA SER A 250 25.14 30.50 -17.69
C SER A 250 25.46 31.93 -17.40
N VAL A 251 26.33 32.13 -16.42
CA VAL A 251 27.12 33.37 -16.31
C VAL A 251 28.18 33.30 -17.42
N GLU A 252 28.10 34.18 -18.38
CA GLU A 252 29.15 34.40 -19.36
C GLU A 252 30.47 34.71 -18.65
N ALA A 253 31.45 33.84 -18.84
CA ALA A 253 32.84 34.17 -18.56
C ALA A 253 33.66 33.99 -19.84
N SER A 254 34.00 35.12 -20.42
CA SER A 254 35.02 35.25 -21.47
C SER A 254 36.40 34.87 -20.94
N GLY A 255 37.16 34.08 -21.72
CA GLY A 255 38.62 34.24 -21.80
C GLY A 255 39.50 33.08 -21.37
N ALA A 256 40.22 32.54 -22.39
CA ALA A 256 41.60 32.01 -22.42
C ALA A 256 41.91 30.60 -21.90
N SER A 257 42.14 29.73 -22.89
CA SER A 257 43.27 28.78 -23.10
C SER A 257 44.16 28.41 -21.90
N SER A 258 44.22 27.12 -21.59
CA SER A 258 45.43 26.25 -21.66
C SER A 258 45.08 24.81 -21.28
N ALA A 259 45.64 23.88 -22.06
CA ALA A 259 45.60 22.45 -21.83
C ALA A 259 46.42 22.08 -20.59
N ASP A 260 45.89 21.16 -19.78
CA ASP A 260 46.71 20.10 -19.22
C ASP A 260 45.83 18.95 -18.66
N THR A 261 46.36 17.78 -18.85
CA THR A 261 45.87 16.45 -18.45
C THR A 261 45.83 16.26 -16.95
N ALA A 262 44.73 15.73 -16.41
CA ALA A 262 44.78 14.88 -15.21
C ALA A 262 43.49 14.08 -14.99
N SER A 263 43.62 12.78 -14.93
CA SER A 263 43.03 11.70 -14.14
C SER A 263 41.54 11.77 -13.73
N ALA A 264 40.87 10.70 -14.13
CA ALA A 264 39.60 10.24 -13.63
C ALA A 264 39.66 9.97 -12.11
N SER A 265 38.85 10.71 -11.35
CA SER A 265 38.28 10.32 -10.04
C SER A 265 37.42 11.47 -9.55
N ASP A 266 36.13 11.46 -9.83
CA ASP A 266 35.08 12.15 -9.05
C ASP A 266 33.72 11.73 -9.62
N ALA A 267 33.36 10.50 -9.26
CA ALA A 267 31.99 10.03 -9.32
C ALA A 267 31.51 9.90 -7.85
N ALA A 268 31.17 11.02 -7.25
CA ALA A 268 30.43 11.04 -5.99
C ALA A 268 29.96 12.48 -5.73
N ASP A 269 28.76 12.76 -5.99
CA ASP A 269 27.82 13.54 -5.22
C ASP A 269 26.56 13.82 -6.06
N ALA A 270 25.82 12.75 -6.41
CA ALA A 270 24.41 12.92 -6.69
C ALA A 270 23.75 13.11 -5.33
N SER A 271 23.31 14.33 -5.05
CA SER A 271 22.63 14.67 -3.80
C SER A 271 21.53 13.68 -3.49
N ASP A 272 21.54 13.13 -2.28
CA ASP A 272 20.62 12.14 -1.67
C ASP A 272 19.14 12.60 -1.67
N SER A 273 18.83 13.75 -2.28
CA SER A 273 17.51 14.40 -2.29
C SER A 273 16.50 13.80 -3.28
N ASP A 274 16.91 12.93 -4.20
CA ASP A 274 16.05 12.36 -5.24
C ASP A 274 15.75 10.85 -5.08
N ALA A 275 16.27 10.23 -4.02
CA ALA A 275 15.99 8.83 -3.75
C ALA A 275 14.53 8.59 -3.36
N LEU A 276 13.87 7.61 -4.02
CA LEU A 276 12.48 7.24 -3.76
C LEU A 276 12.31 6.56 -2.41
N PRO A 277 11.13 6.68 -1.77
CA PRO A 277 10.83 5.94 -0.55
C PRO A 277 10.93 4.44 -0.75
N MET A 278 11.60 3.75 0.18
CA MET A 278 11.73 2.30 0.17
C MET A 278 11.44 1.71 1.54
N LEU A 279 10.79 0.55 1.57
CA LEU A 279 10.63 -0.25 2.79
C LEU A 279 11.65 -1.38 2.80
N ILE A 280 12.54 -1.36 3.79
CA ILE A 280 13.60 -2.34 3.98
C ILE A 280 13.25 -3.25 5.15
N LEU A 281 13.38 -4.57 4.98
CA LEU A 281 13.26 -5.55 6.05
C LEU A 281 14.64 -6.07 6.45
N HIS A 282 15.10 -5.71 7.66
CA HIS A 282 16.38 -6.11 8.25
C HIS A 282 16.29 -7.51 8.88
N LYS A 283 16.11 -8.53 8.06
CA LYS A 283 16.13 -9.95 8.48
C LYS A 283 16.91 -10.78 7.49
N HIS A 284 17.53 -11.85 7.97
CA HIS A 284 18.20 -12.83 7.10
C HIS A 284 17.19 -13.61 6.25
N SER A 285 17.65 -14.10 5.11
CA SER A 285 16.86 -14.97 4.25
C SER A 285 16.44 -16.25 4.97
N LYS A 286 15.24 -16.73 4.71
CA LYS A 286 14.64 -17.92 5.34
C LYS A 286 14.49 -17.82 6.87
N CYS A 287 14.29 -16.57 7.40
CA CYS A 287 13.83 -16.42 8.77
C CYS A 287 12.39 -16.92 8.91
N ALA A 288 12.01 -17.41 10.10
CA ALA A 288 10.59 -17.71 10.32
C ALA A 288 9.76 -16.42 10.26
N ILE A 289 8.60 -16.49 9.64
CA ILE A 289 7.71 -15.32 9.55
C ILE A 289 7.33 -14.78 10.93
N SER A 290 7.23 -15.66 11.93
CA SER A 290 6.97 -15.34 13.34
C SER A 290 8.09 -14.52 14.00
N ASP A 291 9.31 -14.53 13.46
CA ASP A 291 10.46 -13.83 14.01
C ASP A 291 10.58 -12.39 13.53
N ILE A 292 9.77 -12.00 12.57
CA ILE A 292 9.74 -10.64 12.01
C ILE A 292 8.97 -9.73 13.00
N ARG A 293 9.53 -8.55 13.28
CA ARG A 293 8.93 -7.51 14.13
C ARG A 293 8.73 -6.23 13.32
N VAL A 294 7.85 -5.34 13.77
CA VAL A 294 7.65 -4.05 13.12
C VAL A 294 8.92 -3.19 13.15
N GLU A 295 9.75 -3.37 14.16
CA GLU A 295 11.04 -2.69 14.32
C GLU A 295 12.11 -3.16 13.33
N ASP A 296 11.92 -4.32 12.71
CA ASP A 296 12.80 -4.83 11.65
C ASP A 296 12.57 -4.12 10.31
N PHE A 297 11.49 -3.33 10.21
CA PHE A 297 11.19 -2.53 9.02
C PHE A 297 11.69 -1.11 9.16
N GLU A 298 12.39 -0.65 8.15
CA GLU A 298 12.83 0.73 7.98
C GLU A 298 12.22 1.32 6.70
N MET A 299 11.63 2.51 6.83
CA MET A 299 11.18 3.31 5.70
C MET A 299 12.20 4.40 5.43
N THR A 300 12.96 4.28 4.34
CA THR A 300 13.95 5.27 3.94
C THR A 300 13.34 6.31 3.00
N ASN A 301 13.92 7.52 2.97
CA ASN A 301 13.58 8.60 2.03
C ASN A 301 12.09 9.00 2.00
N TYR A 302 11.35 8.77 3.08
CA TYR A 302 9.92 9.07 3.15
C TYR A 302 9.67 10.42 3.81
N THR A 303 9.40 11.44 2.99
CA THR A 303 9.07 12.79 3.43
C THR A 303 7.73 13.20 2.84
N PRO A 304 6.60 12.92 3.51
CA PRO A 304 5.27 13.24 3.00
C PRO A 304 4.95 14.72 3.15
N MET A 305 4.05 15.22 2.29
CA MET A 305 3.53 16.59 2.39
C MET A 305 2.63 16.77 3.61
N GLU A 306 2.73 17.94 4.24
CA GLU A 306 1.90 18.41 5.35
C GLU A 306 1.01 19.59 4.87
N PRO A 307 -0.09 19.92 5.56
CA PRO A 307 -0.64 19.24 6.74
C PRO A 307 -1.32 17.91 6.41
N GLN A 308 -1.48 17.05 7.41
CA GLN A 308 -2.22 15.79 7.27
C GLN A 308 -3.69 16.06 6.93
N LEU A 309 -4.20 15.35 5.92
CA LEU A 309 -5.62 15.39 5.56
C LEU A 309 -6.42 14.43 6.44
N ARG A 310 -7.63 14.85 6.81
CA ARG A 310 -8.58 14.04 7.59
C ARG A 310 -9.73 13.61 6.71
N PHE A 311 -10.22 12.39 6.92
CA PHE A 311 -11.30 11.79 6.15
C PHE A 311 -12.34 11.22 7.12
N GLU A 312 -13.61 11.51 6.88
CA GLU A 312 -14.72 10.89 7.60
C GLU A 312 -14.95 9.48 7.06
N LEU A 313 -15.30 8.54 7.93
CA LEU A 313 -15.57 7.17 7.52
C LEU A 313 -17.07 7.01 7.21
N GLY A 314 -17.38 6.37 6.07
CA GLY A 314 -18.68 5.80 5.79
C GLY A 314 -18.70 4.33 6.25
N ILE A 315 -19.54 3.97 7.21
CA ILE A 315 -19.63 2.65 7.84
C ILE A 315 -20.98 2.00 7.58
#